data_25533f98e126e96f4bfcdbb41e4ea140
#
_entry.id   25533f98e126e96f4bfcdbb41e4ea140
#
_cell.length_a   1.000
_cell.length_b   1.000
_cell.length_c   1.000
_cell.angle_alpha   90.00
_cell.angle_beta   90.00
_cell.angle_gamma   90.00
#
_symmetry.space_group_name_H-M   'P 1'
#
loop_
_entity.id
_entity.type
_entity.pdbx_description
1 polymer ?
#
loop_
_entity_poly.entity_id
_entity_poly.type
_entity_poly.pdbx_seq_one_letter_code
_entity_poly.pdbx_strand_id
1 'polypeptide(L)'
;MLTFSSGEIIIIGAMSESRAIGKGEGMPWNVPEEYQHFTDSVHHQTVIMGRRSYDIFGADFEADTFVISRSAKIEGVTVCSSIDEAMQQAAKRQKAIFISGGRSIYSLGIPLATRMLLSTIKGDYEGDVQFPDFDQNDWTLANEEEHDRYILRDWRRASA
;
A
#
# COMPACT_ATOMS: atom_id res chain seq x y z
N MET A 1 9.85 -15.29 -5.97
CA MET A 1 9.44 -14.05 -6.66
C MET A 1 7.94 -13.84 -6.51
N LEU A 2 7.55 -12.64 -6.16
CA LEU A 2 6.13 -12.29 -6.05
C LEU A 2 5.52 -12.09 -7.45
N THR A 3 4.34 -12.62 -7.64
CA THR A 3 3.58 -12.43 -8.88
C THR A 3 2.22 -11.82 -8.56
N PHE A 4 1.70 -11.03 -9.49
CA PHE A 4 0.45 -10.30 -9.32
C PHE A 4 -0.44 -10.50 -10.55
N SER A 5 -1.72 -10.73 -10.31
CA SER A 5 -2.69 -11.04 -11.37
C SER A 5 -3.78 -9.98 -11.42
N SER A 6 -4.31 -9.77 -12.61
CA SER A 6 -5.52 -8.97 -12.80
C SER A 6 -6.63 -9.49 -11.89
N GLY A 7 -7.35 -8.58 -11.25
CA GLY A 7 -8.41 -8.90 -10.30
C GLY A 7 -7.95 -8.91 -8.85
N GLU A 8 -6.66 -8.98 -8.58
CA GLU A 8 -6.18 -8.85 -7.20
C GLU A 8 -6.26 -7.39 -6.76
N ILE A 9 -6.69 -7.20 -5.52
CA ILE A 9 -6.70 -5.89 -4.84
C ILE A 9 -5.78 -6.04 -3.64
N ILE A 10 -4.65 -5.33 -3.65
CA ILE A 10 -3.52 -5.60 -2.78
C ILE A 10 -3.19 -4.37 -1.95
N ILE A 11 -3.33 -4.49 -0.63
CA ILE A 11 -2.75 -3.52 0.29
C ILE A 11 -1.24 -3.73 0.26
N ILE A 12 -0.48 -2.68 0.05
CA ILE A 12 0.98 -2.73 0.13
C ILE A 12 1.47 -1.63 1.06
N GLY A 13 2.31 -2.00 2.01
CA GLY A 13 2.83 -1.04 2.97
C GLY A 13 3.91 -1.61 3.86
N ALA A 14 4.53 -0.72 4.61
CA ALA A 14 5.50 -1.06 5.63
C ALA A 14 5.11 -0.36 6.93
N MET A 15 5.38 -1.02 8.04
CA MET A 15 5.14 -0.47 9.37
C MET A 15 6.24 -0.91 10.31
N SER A 16 6.47 -0.12 11.36
CA SER A 16 7.38 -0.53 12.43
C SER A 16 6.76 -1.66 13.26
N GLU A 17 7.53 -2.21 14.20
CA GLU A 17 7.02 -3.22 15.13
C GLU A 17 5.90 -2.65 16.00
N SER A 18 5.89 -1.34 16.26
CA SER A 18 4.80 -0.64 16.95
C SER A 18 3.69 -0.18 16.00
N ARG A 19 3.72 -0.60 14.73
CA ARG A 19 2.74 -0.31 13.69
C ARG A 19 2.79 1.14 13.16
N ALA A 20 3.86 1.90 13.45
CA ALA A 20 4.01 3.24 12.90
C ALA A 20 4.26 3.18 11.39
N ILE A 21 3.60 4.05 10.64
CA ILE A 21 3.75 4.18 9.19
C ILE A 21 4.15 5.58 8.75
N GLY A 22 4.09 6.56 9.62
CA GLY A 22 4.44 7.93 9.30
C GLY A 22 5.04 8.67 10.46
N LYS A 23 5.95 9.60 10.15
CA LYS A 23 6.50 10.57 11.09
C LYS A 23 6.85 11.83 10.32
N GLY A 24 6.15 12.94 10.63
CA GLY A 24 6.30 14.15 9.86
C GLY A 24 5.92 13.95 8.40
N GLU A 25 6.85 14.22 7.48
CA GLU A 25 6.62 14.12 6.03
C GLU A 25 7.17 12.83 5.42
N GLY A 26 7.44 11.84 6.23
CA GLY A 26 7.99 10.57 5.74
C GLY A 26 7.77 9.43 6.71
N MET A 27 8.62 8.44 6.58
CA MET A 27 8.64 7.27 7.45
C MET A 27 9.67 7.44 8.55
N PRO A 28 9.47 6.84 9.74
CA PRO A 28 10.45 6.98 10.83
C PRO A 28 11.74 6.18 10.62
N TRP A 29 11.79 5.33 9.59
CA TRP A 29 12.95 4.50 9.26
C TRP A 29 13.52 4.84 7.89
N ASN A 30 14.72 4.32 7.60
CA ASN A 30 15.32 4.37 6.27
C ASN A 30 15.86 2.98 5.94
N VAL A 31 15.09 2.19 5.19
CA VAL A 31 15.42 0.82 4.78
C VAL A 31 15.26 0.72 3.27
N PRO A 32 16.31 1.10 2.50
CA PRO A 32 16.22 1.17 1.04
C PRO A 32 15.82 -0.14 0.37
N GLU A 33 16.24 -1.29 0.91
CA GLU A 33 15.88 -2.59 0.35
C GLU A 33 14.39 -2.90 0.45
N GLU A 34 13.73 -2.44 1.52
CA GLU A 34 12.28 -2.58 1.63
C GLU A 34 11.57 -1.61 0.69
N TYR A 35 12.06 -0.39 0.59
CA TYR A 35 11.49 0.59 -0.33
C TYR A 35 11.61 0.14 -1.79
N GLN A 36 12.72 -0.50 -2.14
CA GLN A 36 12.92 -1.09 -3.47
C GLN A 36 11.89 -2.19 -3.74
N HIS A 37 11.58 -3.02 -2.73
CA HIS A 37 10.51 -4.01 -2.84
C HIS A 37 9.17 -3.33 -3.19
N PHE A 38 8.84 -2.22 -2.54
CA PHE A 38 7.62 -1.47 -2.83
C PHE A 38 7.61 -0.97 -4.27
N THR A 39 8.64 -0.25 -4.68
CA THR A 39 8.67 0.34 -6.04
C THR A 39 8.68 -0.73 -7.12
N ASP A 40 9.40 -1.83 -6.93
CA ASP A 40 9.39 -2.95 -7.86
C ASP A 40 8.00 -3.60 -7.98
N SER A 41 7.30 -3.72 -6.86
CA SER A 41 5.99 -4.38 -6.84
C SER A 41 4.94 -3.58 -7.62
N VAL A 42 4.94 -2.26 -7.47
CA VAL A 42 3.91 -1.41 -8.10
C VAL A 42 4.27 -0.98 -9.51
N HIS A 43 5.49 -1.22 -9.95
CA HIS A 43 5.97 -0.77 -11.26
C HIS A 43 5.10 -1.35 -12.38
N HIS A 44 4.58 -0.46 -13.23
CA HIS A 44 3.66 -0.76 -14.34
C HIS A 44 2.34 -1.42 -13.92
N GLN A 45 1.98 -1.35 -12.65
CA GLN A 45 0.68 -1.80 -12.15
C GLN A 45 -0.28 -0.61 -12.00
N THR A 46 -1.43 -0.82 -11.40
CA THR A 46 -2.38 0.23 -11.04
C THR A 46 -2.25 0.52 -9.55
N VAL A 47 -2.12 1.80 -9.19
CA VAL A 47 -1.90 2.20 -7.79
C VAL A 47 -2.95 3.23 -7.38
N ILE A 48 -3.57 3.01 -6.22
CA ILE A 48 -4.47 3.96 -5.58
C ILE A 48 -3.79 4.46 -4.31
N MET A 49 -3.70 5.77 -4.16
CA MET A 49 -3.05 6.38 -3.01
C MET A 49 -3.68 7.73 -2.68
N GLY A 50 -3.50 8.18 -1.46
CA GLY A 50 -3.93 9.50 -1.03
C GLY A 50 -3.00 10.58 -1.53
N ARG A 51 -3.45 11.83 -1.47
CA ARG A 51 -2.69 12.98 -1.97
C ARG A 51 -1.33 13.14 -1.30
N ARG A 52 -1.29 13.03 0.03
CA ARG A 52 -0.05 13.21 0.78
C ARG A 52 0.98 12.14 0.44
N SER A 53 0.53 10.89 0.34
CA SER A 53 1.41 9.80 -0.07
C SER A 53 1.94 10.02 -1.48
N TYR A 54 1.11 10.51 -2.38
CA TYR A 54 1.54 10.82 -3.74
C TYR A 54 2.61 11.92 -3.75
N ASP A 55 2.43 12.97 -2.96
CA ASP A 55 3.40 14.06 -2.88
C ASP A 55 4.77 13.58 -2.39
N ILE A 56 4.80 12.58 -1.52
CA ILE A 56 6.04 12.04 -0.95
C ILE A 56 6.67 10.98 -1.87
N PHE A 57 5.88 10.06 -2.40
CA PHE A 57 6.37 8.84 -3.04
C PHE A 57 6.08 8.72 -4.53
N GLY A 58 5.15 9.50 -5.06
CA GLY A 58 4.61 9.31 -6.40
C GLY A 58 5.62 9.44 -7.54
N ALA A 59 6.71 10.19 -7.33
CA ALA A 59 7.75 10.37 -8.34
C ALA A 59 8.72 9.17 -8.42
N ASP A 60 8.67 8.24 -7.47
CA ASP A 60 9.66 7.18 -7.34
C ASP A 60 9.33 5.93 -8.16
N PHE A 61 8.17 5.88 -8.80
CA PHE A 61 7.77 4.72 -9.61
C PHE A 61 6.88 5.14 -10.77
N GLU A 62 6.78 4.27 -11.78
CA GLU A 62 5.87 4.45 -12.91
C GLU A 62 4.72 3.45 -12.80
N ALA A 63 3.49 3.97 -12.75
CA ALA A 63 2.28 3.17 -12.64
C ALA A 63 1.08 3.95 -13.16
N ASP A 64 -0.03 3.25 -13.42
CA ASP A 64 -1.32 3.90 -13.61
C ASP A 64 -1.81 4.35 -12.23
N THR A 65 -1.61 5.62 -11.90
CA THR A 65 -1.83 6.13 -10.54
C THR A 65 -3.15 6.88 -10.45
N PHE A 66 -3.93 6.52 -9.43
CA PHE A 66 -5.17 7.19 -9.05
C PHE A 66 -4.95 7.82 -7.68
N VAL A 67 -5.07 9.14 -7.60
CA VAL A 67 -4.88 9.89 -6.36
C VAL A 67 -6.23 10.33 -5.83
N ILE A 68 -6.50 9.98 -4.58
CA ILE A 68 -7.76 10.36 -3.93
C ILE A 68 -7.57 11.73 -3.31
N SER A 69 -8.34 12.70 -3.83
CA SER A 69 -8.35 14.08 -3.35
C SER A 69 -9.65 14.77 -3.77
N ARG A 70 -10.18 15.64 -2.91
CA ARG A 70 -11.40 16.37 -3.20
C ARG A 70 -11.18 17.58 -4.12
N SER A 71 -9.98 18.12 -4.14
CA SER A 71 -9.74 19.43 -4.77
C SER A 71 -8.48 19.50 -5.63
N ALA A 72 -7.61 18.51 -5.55
CA ALA A 72 -6.34 18.57 -6.27
C ALA A 72 -6.52 18.41 -7.77
N LYS A 73 -5.66 19.09 -8.53
CA LYS A 73 -5.45 18.85 -9.96
C LYS A 73 -3.99 18.50 -10.14
N ILE A 74 -3.73 17.31 -10.64
CA ILE A 74 -2.37 16.77 -10.77
C ILE A 74 -2.21 16.25 -12.18
N GLU A 75 -1.21 16.73 -12.91
CA GLU A 75 -0.89 16.23 -14.25
C GLU A 75 -0.29 14.82 -14.16
N GLY A 76 -0.61 14.00 -15.14
CA GLY A 76 -0.03 12.66 -15.28
C GLY A 76 -0.68 11.58 -14.46
N VAL A 77 -1.68 11.92 -13.61
CA VAL A 77 -2.42 10.95 -12.81
C VAL A 77 -3.91 11.22 -12.91
N THR A 78 -4.72 10.24 -12.54
CA THR A 78 -6.16 10.40 -12.43
C THR A 78 -6.51 10.77 -11.00
N VAL A 79 -7.18 11.89 -10.80
CA VAL A 79 -7.64 12.32 -9.48
C VAL A 79 -9.09 11.90 -9.30
N CYS A 80 -9.37 11.22 -8.20
CA CYS A 80 -10.70 10.75 -7.85
C CYS A 80 -11.11 11.32 -6.50
N SER A 81 -12.40 11.55 -6.31
CA SER A 81 -12.91 12.13 -5.05
C SER A 81 -13.14 11.09 -3.95
N SER A 82 -13.16 9.80 -4.30
CA SER A 82 -13.39 8.71 -3.36
C SER A 82 -12.64 7.44 -3.79
N ILE A 83 -12.46 6.54 -2.83
CA ILE A 83 -11.87 5.24 -3.14
C ILE A 83 -12.79 4.41 -4.06
N ASP A 84 -14.10 4.53 -3.90
CA ASP A 84 -15.06 3.81 -4.75
C ASP A 84 -14.92 4.23 -6.21
N GLU A 85 -14.82 5.53 -6.46
CA GLU A 85 -14.58 6.05 -7.82
C GLU A 85 -13.25 5.54 -8.37
N ALA A 86 -12.18 5.59 -7.57
CA ALA A 86 -10.87 5.11 -7.97
C ALA A 86 -10.91 3.60 -8.30
N MET A 87 -11.59 2.80 -7.49
CA MET A 87 -11.71 1.36 -7.71
C MET A 87 -12.46 1.04 -8.99
N GLN A 88 -13.55 1.77 -9.29
CA GLN A 88 -14.31 1.58 -10.52
C GLN A 88 -13.47 1.86 -11.74
N GLN A 89 -12.70 2.94 -11.71
CA GLN A 89 -11.83 3.31 -12.85
C GLN A 89 -10.62 2.39 -12.96
N ALA A 90 -10.02 2.04 -11.83
CA ALA A 90 -8.85 1.16 -11.79
C ALA A 90 -9.18 -0.24 -12.33
N ALA A 91 -10.37 -0.75 -12.07
CA ALA A 91 -10.79 -2.08 -12.55
C ALA A 91 -10.75 -2.19 -14.09
N LYS A 92 -10.92 -1.07 -14.79
CA LYS A 92 -10.89 -1.04 -16.25
C LYS A 92 -9.50 -1.21 -16.83
N ARG A 93 -8.45 -1.08 -16.02
CA ARG A 93 -7.05 -1.19 -16.47
C ARG A 93 -6.59 -2.64 -16.64
N GLN A 94 -7.33 -3.61 -16.08
CA GLN A 94 -7.04 -5.04 -16.20
C GLN A 94 -5.65 -5.43 -15.69
N LYS A 95 -5.23 -4.78 -14.61
CA LYS A 95 -3.98 -5.06 -13.90
C LYS A 95 -4.30 -5.35 -12.43
N ALA A 96 -3.30 -5.79 -11.67
CA ALA A 96 -3.43 -5.83 -10.23
C ALA A 96 -3.56 -4.40 -9.69
N ILE A 97 -4.39 -4.21 -8.68
CA ILE A 97 -4.61 -2.92 -8.05
C ILE A 97 -3.92 -2.89 -6.70
N PHE A 98 -3.00 -1.96 -6.53
CA PHE A 98 -2.30 -1.74 -5.26
C PHE A 98 -2.87 -0.54 -4.55
N ILE A 99 -3.10 -0.66 -3.26
CA ILE A 99 -3.54 0.43 -2.37
C ILE A 99 -2.37 0.71 -1.44
N SER A 100 -1.76 1.89 -1.56
CA SER A 100 -0.45 2.18 -0.97
C SER A 100 -0.44 3.29 0.08
N GLY A 101 -1.59 3.65 0.63
CA GLY A 101 -1.64 4.55 1.79
C GLY A 101 -2.11 5.96 1.47
N GLY A 102 -2.19 6.83 2.42
CA GLY A 102 -1.82 6.61 3.83
C GLY A 102 -2.89 5.91 4.68
N ARG A 103 -2.92 6.24 5.97
CA ARG A 103 -3.77 5.54 6.95
C ARG A 103 -5.25 5.52 6.54
N SER A 104 -5.83 6.64 6.16
CA SER A 104 -7.24 6.70 5.80
C SER A 104 -7.53 5.83 4.57
N ILE A 105 -6.63 5.82 3.61
CA ILE A 105 -6.78 5.01 2.39
C ILE A 105 -6.62 3.53 2.71
N TYR A 106 -5.68 3.16 3.59
CA TYR A 106 -5.59 1.78 4.08
C TYR A 106 -6.88 1.35 4.78
N SER A 107 -7.43 2.20 5.67
CA SER A 107 -8.66 1.89 6.40
C SER A 107 -9.83 1.63 5.46
N LEU A 108 -9.94 2.42 4.40
CA LEU A 108 -11.00 2.25 3.41
C LEU A 108 -10.75 1.07 2.47
N GLY A 109 -9.48 0.75 2.23
CA GLY A 109 -9.09 -0.29 1.28
C GLY A 109 -9.07 -1.70 1.84
N ILE A 110 -8.76 -1.87 3.12
CA ILE A 110 -8.65 -3.19 3.73
C ILE A 110 -9.92 -4.03 3.52
N PRO A 111 -11.15 -3.50 3.72
CA PRO A 111 -12.35 -4.29 3.46
C PRO A 111 -12.52 -4.75 2.00
N LEU A 112 -11.90 -4.05 1.07
CA LEU A 112 -12.00 -4.33 -0.36
C LEU A 112 -10.89 -5.27 -0.87
N ALA A 113 -9.81 -5.42 -0.10
CA ALA A 113 -8.61 -6.09 -0.56
C ALA A 113 -8.73 -7.61 -0.50
N THR A 114 -8.08 -8.27 -1.46
CA THR A 114 -7.97 -9.74 -1.52
C THR A 114 -6.64 -10.22 -0.95
N ARG A 115 -5.69 -9.30 -0.80
CA ARG A 115 -4.31 -9.62 -0.42
C ARG A 115 -3.68 -8.43 0.29
N MET A 116 -2.79 -8.70 1.24
CA MET A 116 -1.97 -7.66 1.87
C MET A 116 -0.50 -8.08 1.85
N LEU A 117 0.34 -7.20 1.34
CA LEU A 117 1.79 -7.32 1.41
C LEU A 117 2.28 -6.30 2.43
N LEU A 118 2.54 -6.77 3.65
CA LEU A 118 2.97 -5.91 4.75
C LEU A 118 4.38 -6.25 5.17
N SER A 119 5.26 -5.26 5.12
CA SER A 119 6.60 -5.34 5.68
C SER A 119 6.58 -4.82 7.11
N THR A 120 7.17 -5.58 8.03
CA THR A 120 7.42 -5.10 9.39
C THR A 120 8.90 -4.75 9.49
N ILE A 121 9.18 -3.48 9.75
CA ILE A 121 10.56 -2.99 9.88
C ILE A 121 11.08 -3.37 11.25
N LYS A 122 12.24 -4.03 11.29
CA LYS A 122 12.88 -4.43 12.54
C LYS A 122 13.50 -3.20 13.21
N GLY A 123 13.38 -3.13 14.51
CA GLY A 123 13.90 -2.04 15.32
C GLY A 123 12.80 -1.26 16.02
N ASP A 124 13.21 -0.28 16.80
CA ASP A 124 12.30 0.54 17.60
C ASP A 124 12.08 1.88 16.91
N TYR A 125 11.01 2.00 16.18
CA TYR A 125 10.64 3.22 15.46
C TYR A 125 9.23 3.65 15.86
N GLU A 126 9.12 4.83 16.44
CA GLU A 126 7.85 5.44 16.77
C GLU A 126 7.48 6.48 15.70
N GLY A 127 6.20 6.73 15.52
CA GLY A 127 5.71 7.70 14.55
C GLY A 127 4.38 8.30 14.95
N ASP A 128 3.95 9.29 14.14
CA ASP A 128 2.74 10.07 14.39
C ASP A 128 1.48 9.35 13.88
N VAL A 129 1.65 8.45 12.93
CA VAL A 129 0.56 7.77 12.24
C VAL A 129 0.80 6.28 12.29
N GLN A 130 -0.23 5.50 12.56
CA GLN A 130 -0.13 4.06 12.65
C GLN A 130 -0.95 3.37 11.58
N PHE A 131 -0.51 2.17 11.19
CA PHE A 131 -1.28 1.31 10.29
C PHE A 131 -2.60 0.94 10.97
N PRO A 132 -3.75 0.97 10.25
CA PRO A 132 -5.04 0.63 10.83
C PRO A 132 -5.06 -0.79 11.39
N ASP A 133 -5.85 -0.99 12.44
CA ASP A 133 -6.10 -2.35 12.94
C ASP A 133 -6.91 -3.13 11.91
N PHE A 134 -6.63 -4.42 11.82
CA PHE A 134 -7.42 -5.35 11.03
C PHE A 134 -7.57 -6.66 11.79
N ASP A 135 -8.67 -7.37 11.56
CA ASP A 135 -8.93 -8.64 12.22
C ASP A 135 -8.12 -9.74 11.53
N GLN A 136 -7.14 -10.30 12.23
CA GLN A 136 -6.30 -11.37 11.68
C GLN A 136 -7.09 -12.63 11.31
N ASN A 137 -8.30 -12.81 11.87
CA ASN A 137 -9.17 -13.91 11.48
C ASN A 137 -9.72 -13.78 10.07
N ASP A 138 -9.72 -12.57 9.51
CA ASP A 138 -10.13 -12.33 8.12
C ASP A 138 -9.03 -12.69 7.12
N TRP A 139 -7.84 -13.02 7.59
CA TRP A 139 -6.67 -13.21 6.74
C TRP A 139 -5.93 -14.49 7.08
N THR A 140 -5.32 -15.09 6.05
CA THR A 140 -4.43 -16.24 6.19
C THR A 140 -3.03 -15.83 5.78
N LEU A 141 -2.04 -16.10 6.62
CA LEU A 141 -0.64 -15.86 6.27
C LEU A 141 -0.18 -16.91 5.26
N ALA A 142 -0.01 -16.48 4.02
CA ALA A 142 0.36 -17.37 2.91
C ALA A 142 1.87 -17.55 2.79
N ASN A 143 2.65 -16.51 3.09
CA ASN A 143 4.10 -16.55 3.02
C ASN A 143 4.72 -15.51 3.94
N GLU A 144 5.93 -15.79 4.40
CA GLU A 144 6.70 -14.88 5.23
C GLU A 144 8.16 -14.98 4.80
N GLU A 145 8.77 -13.83 4.49
CA GLU A 145 10.17 -13.74 4.11
C GLU A 145 10.90 -12.85 5.10
N GLU A 146 11.86 -13.40 5.81
CA GLU A 146 12.67 -12.61 6.72
C GLU A 146 13.91 -12.08 6.00
N HIS A 147 14.10 -10.76 6.09
CA HIS A 147 15.27 -10.05 5.61
C HIS A 147 16.02 -9.44 6.79
N ASP A 148 17.21 -8.88 6.55
CA ASP A 148 18.04 -8.33 7.63
C ASP A 148 17.32 -7.26 8.43
N ARG A 149 16.58 -6.36 7.77
CA ARG A 149 15.97 -5.20 8.43
C ARG A 149 14.45 -5.18 8.38
N TYR A 150 13.83 -6.15 7.73
CA TYR A 150 12.37 -6.23 7.69
C TYR A 150 11.91 -7.67 7.47
N ILE A 151 10.63 -7.90 7.79
CA ILE A 151 9.95 -9.16 7.54
C ILE A 151 8.77 -8.86 6.60
N LEU A 152 8.77 -9.47 5.42
CA LEU A 152 7.67 -9.33 4.47
C LEU A 152 6.65 -10.43 4.71
N ARG A 153 5.39 -10.04 4.95
CA ARG A 153 4.28 -10.99 5.14
C ARG A 153 3.26 -10.83 4.04
N ASP A 154 2.92 -11.94 3.41
CA ASP A 154 1.93 -12.02 2.35
C ASP A 154 0.67 -12.65 2.93
N TRP A 155 -0.34 -11.81 3.17
CA TRP A 155 -1.63 -12.21 3.72
C TRP A 155 -2.64 -12.37 2.59
N ARG A 156 -3.40 -13.45 2.63
CA ARG A 156 -4.51 -13.66 1.70
C ARG A 156 -5.82 -13.63 2.47
N ARG A 157 -6.86 -13.07 1.87
CA ARG A 157 -8.16 -13.04 2.55
C ARG A 157 -8.63 -14.46 2.81
N ALA A 158 -9.05 -14.72 4.06
CA ALA A 158 -9.54 -16.03 4.45
C ALA A 158 -10.83 -16.36 3.70
N SER A 159 -11.01 -17.62 3.36
CA SER A 159 -12.25 -18.09 2.75
C SER A 159 -13.40 -17.94 3.74
N ALA A 160 -14.54 -17.49 3.24
CA ALA A 160 -15.76 -17.40 4.04
C ALA A 160 -16.28 -18.77 4.44
#